data_43ef7cb3455b798f3781cf230cf190b7
#
_entry.id   43ef7cb3455b798f3781cf230cf190b7
#
_cell.length_a   1.000
_cell.length_b   1.000
_cell.length_c   1.000
_cell.angle_alpha   90.00
_cell.angle_beta   90.00
_cell.angle_gamma   90.00
#
_symmetry.space_group_name_H-M   'P 1'
#
loop_
_entity.id
_entity.type
_entity.pdbx_description
1 polymer ?
#
loop_
_entity_poly.entity_id
_entity_poly.type
_entity_poly.pdbx_seq_one_letter_code
_entity_poly.pdbx_strand_id
1 'polypeptide(L)'
;MFLDEPTTGFDPSARRQAWEVIASLRDLGKTVFLTTHYMDEAQALADRVAIIAGGRIVAEGAPGELGGRADAATEITFALPDGIASELPPRAAAALDGHGANGTVRLRSAAPVELLNELTGWALERGVDLGRLEVRRPSLEDVYLELTREGEGGQ
;
A
#
# COMPACT_ATOMS: atom_id res chain seq x y z
N MET A 1 -5.44 -16.13 -23.00
CA MET A 1 -6.85 -15.77 -22.76
C MET A 1 -6.93 -14.30 -22.42
N PHE A 2 -7.96 -13.60 -22.89
CA PHE A 2 -8.17 -12.18 -22.58
C PHE A 2 -9.46 -12.09 -21.74
N LEU A 3 -9.39 -11.34 -20.66
CA LEU A 3 -10.48 -11.06 -19.73
C LEU A 3 -10.58 -9.55 -19.55
N ASP A 4 -11.71 -8.97 -19.90
CA ASP A 4 -11.94 -7.54 -19.76
C ASP A 4 -12.85 -7.31 -18.55
N GLU A 5 -12.31 -6.67 -17.51
CA GLU A 5 -12.96 -6.39 -16.22
C GLU A 5 -13.78 -7.57 -15.65
N PRO A 6 -13.18 -8.76 -15.46
CA PRO A 6 -13.91 -10.01 -15.27
C PRO A 6 -14.77 -10.06 -14.00
N THR A 7 -14.48 -9.21 -13.01
CA THR A 7 -15.20 -9.22 -11.72
C THR A 7 -16.04 -7.97 -11.47
N THR A 8 -16.20 -7.12 -12.47
CA THR A 8 -17.01 -5.91 -12.35
C THR A 8 -18.45 -6.25 -12.01
N GLY A 9 -18.98 -5.59 -10.96
CA GLY A 9 -20.33 -5.84 -10.45
C GLY A 9 -20.48 -7.04 -9.51
N PHE A 10 -19.42 -7.77 -9.25
CA PHE A 10 -19.45 -8.89 -8.29
C PHE A 10 -19.39 -8.37 -6.84
N ASP A 11 -20.11 -9.07 -5.97
CA ASP A 11 -19.89 -8.91 -4.53
C ASP A 11 -18.51 -9.44 -4.09
N PRO A 12 -18.01 -9.09 -2.90
CA PRO A 12 -16.68 -9.51 -2.46
C PRO A 12 -16.47 -11.04 -2.40
N SER A 13 -17.54 -11.83 -2.19
CA SER A 13 -17.45 -13.29 -2.15
C SER A 13 -17.32 -13.87 -3.56
N ALA A 14 -18.20 -13.43 -4.47
CA ALA A 14 -18.18 -13.83 -5.87
C ALA A 14 -16.86 -13.44 -6.55
N ARG A 15 -16.31 -12.25 -6.20
CA ARG A 15 -15.03 -11.80 -6.71
C ARG A 15 -13.89 -12.74 -6.31
N ARG A 16 -13.81 -13.16 -5.03
CA ARG A 16 -12.79 -14.12 -4.58
C ARG A 16 -12.89 -15.46 -5.28
N GLN A 17 -14.10 -15.97 -5.49
CA GLN A 17 -14.30 -17.21 -6.24
C GLN A 17 -13.84 -17.10 -7.70
N ALA A 18 -14.11 -15.96 -8.35
CA ALA A 18 -13.62 -15.71 -9.70
C ALA A 18 -12.08 -15.65 -9.74
N TRP A 19 -11.44 -15.05 -8.74
CA TRP A 19 -9.98 -15.05 -8.63
C TRP A 19 -9.40 -16.45 -8.50
N GLU A 20 -10.02 -17.34 -7.72
CA GLU A 20 -9.59 -18.75 -7.61
C GLU A 20 -9.66 -19.46 -8.96
N VAL A 21 -10.72 -19.21 -9.73
CA VAL A 21 -10.86 -19.76 -11.09
C VAL A 21 -9.77 -19.24 -12.02
N ILE A 22 -9.51 -17.93 -12.01
CA ILE A 22 -8.47 -17.32 -12.84
C ILE A 22 -7.07 -17.83 -12.44
N ALA A 23 -6.80 -17.94 -11.15
CA ALA A 23 -5.55 -18.50 -10.65
C ALA A 23 -5.34 -19.96 -11.11
N SER A 24 -6.40 -20.78 -11.07
CA SER A 24 -6.33 -22.18 -11.52
C SER A 24 -6.00 -22.29 -13.01
N LEU A 25 -6.44 -21.35 -13.85
CA LEU A 25 -6.07 -21.32 -15.27
C LEU A 25 -4.58 -21.04 -15.47
N ARG A 26 -4.01 -20.16 -14.65
CA ARG A 26 -2.57 -19.89 -14.62
C ARG A 26 -1.78 -21.14 -14.20
N ASP A 27 -2.24 -21.83 -13.16
CA ASP A 27 -1.59 -23.06 -12.65
C ASP A 27 -1.63 -24.20 -13.68
N LEU A 28 -2.61 -24.18 -14.60
CA LEU A 28 -2.67 -25.06 -15.77
C LEU A 28 -1.75 -24.59 -16.93
N GLY A 29 -0.86 -23.62 -16.69
CA GLY A 29 0.08 -23.11 -17.68
C GLY A 29 -0.53 -22.19 -18.74
N LYS A 30 -1.73 -21.63 -18.49
CA LYS A 30 -2.35 -20.68 -19.43
C LYS A 30 -1.87 -19.26 -19.19
N THR A 31 -1.53 -18.55 -20.25
CA THR A 31 -1.31 -17.11 -20.19
C THR A 31 -2.66 -16.39 -20.16
N VAL A 32 -2.88 -15.63 -19.10
CA VAL A 32 -4.08 -14.81 -18.91
C VAL A 32 -3.68 -13.34 -19.00
N PHE A 33 -4.37 -12.58 -19.84
CA PHE A 33 -4.28 -11.13 -19.90
C PHE A 33 -5.62 -10.58 -19.42
N LEU A 34 -5.61 -9.77 -18.36
CA LEU A 34 -6.82 -9.18 -17.81
C LEU A 34 -6.70 -7.66 -17.72
N THR A 35 -7.82 -6.96 -17.91
CA THR A 35 -7.97 -5.56 -17.56
C THR A 35 -8.79 -5.46 -16.29
N THR A 36 -8.45 -4.52 -15.42
CA THR A 36 -9.20 -4.24 -14.20
C THR A 36 -8.92 -2.83 -13.70
N HIS A 37 -9.88 -2.24 -13.02
CA HIS A 37 -9.69 -1.02 -12.23
C HIS A 37 -9.56 -1.32 -10.72
N TYR A 38 -9.64 -2.60 -10.32
CA TYR A 38 -9.43 -3.04 -8.95
C TYR A 38 -7.96 -3.39 -8.72
N MET A 39 -7.28 -2.58 -7.92
CA MET A 39 -5.85 -2.79 -7.64
C MET A 39 -5.57 -4.03 -6.80
N ASP A 40 -6.52 -4.44 -5.95
CA ASP A 40 -6.48 -5.69 -5.19
C ASP A 40 -6.57 -6.92 -6.10
N GLU A 41 -7.36 -6.88 -7.17
CA GLU A 41 -7.42 -7.93 -8.19
C GLU A 41 -6.09 -8.06 -8.93
N ALA A 42 -5.54 -6.95 -9.41
CA ALA A 42 -4.23 -6.93 -10.06
C ALA A 42 -3.13 -7.47 -9.12
N GLN A 43 -3.17 -7.08 -7.85
CA GLN A 43 -2.18 -7.53 -6.86
C GLN A 43 -2.31 -9.03 -6.53
N ALA A 44 -3.52 -9.58 -6.53
CA ALA A 44 -3.77 -10.97 -6.21
C ALA A 44 -3.48 -11.95 -7.36
N LEU A 45 -3.71 -11.52 -8.60
CA LEU A 45 -3.72 -12.41 -9.76
C LEU A 45 -2.51 -12.25 -10.68
N ALA A 46 -1.96 -11.05 -10.82
CA ALA A 46 -0.99 -10.76 -11.85
C ALA A 46 0.46 -11.07 -11.44
N ASP A 47 1.22 -11.69 -12.34
CA ASP A 47 2.67 -11.78 -12.24
C ASP A 47 3.34 -10.48 -12.71
N ARG A 48 2.66 -9.75 -13.59
CA ARG A 48 3.10 -8.46 -14.15
C ARG A 48 1.91 -7.54 -14.40
N VAL A 49 2.05 -6.28 -14.04
CA VAL A 49 1.04 -5.23 -14.16
C VAL A 49 1.59 -4.10 -15.01
N ALA A 50 0.76 -3.53 -15.88
CA ALA A 50 1.00 -2.27 -16.55
C ALA A 50 -0.07 -1.27 -16.13
N ILE A 51 0.35 -0.14 -15.57
CA ILE A 51 -0.54 0.96 -15.17
C ILE A 51 -0.67 1.92 -16.34
N ILE A 52 -1.91 2.21 -16.73
CA ILE A 52 -2.23 3.12 -17.83
C ILE A 52 -2.88 4.37 -17.25
N ALA A 53 -2.31 5.53 -17.56
CA ALA A 53 -2.88 6.83 -17.24
C ALA A 53 -2.69 7.78 -18.42
N GLY A 54 -3.70 8.60 -18.74
CA GLY A 54 -3.64 9.54 -19.88
C GLY A 54 -3.36 8.85 -21.22
N GLY A 55 -3.80 7.60 -21.41
CA GLY A 55 -3.57 6.82 -22.65
C GLY A 55 -2.13 6.30 -22.82
N ARG A 56 -1.31 6.32 -21.77
CA ARG A 56 0.08 5.86 -21.80
C ARG A 56 0.35 4.90 -20.66
N ILE A 57 1.29 3.97 -20.86
CA ILE A 57 1.81 3.14 -19.76
C ILE A 57 2.72 4.04 -18.93
N VAL A 58 2.36 4.26 -17.66
CA VAL A 58 3.10 5.10 -16.71
C VAL A 58 3.99 4.27 -15.80
N ALA A 59 3.66 2.98 -15.59
CA ALA A 59 4.51 2.03 -14.87
C ALA A 59 4.22 0.62 -15.33
N GLU A 60 5.23 -0.25 -15.29
CA GLU A 60 5.11 -1.66 -15.62
C GLU A 60 6.10 -2.48 -14.81
N GLY A 61 5.66 -3.62 -14.24
CA GLY A 61 6.50 -4.51 -13.44
C GLY A 61 5.69 -5.53 -12.64
N ALA A 62 6.37 -6.28 -11.77
CA ALA A 62 5.69 -7.14 -10.80
C ALA A 62 4.90 -6.29 -9.80
N PRO A 63 3.71 -6.73 -9.35
CA PRO A 63 2.87 -5.96 -8.41
C PRO A 63 3.61 -5.49 -7.16
N GLY A 64 4.53 -6.31 -6.64
CA GLY A 64 5.31 -5.98 -5.44
C GLY A 64 6.46 -4.99 -5.66
N GLU A 65 6.83 -4.72 -6.92
CA GLU A 65 7.98 -3.88 -7.29
C GLU A 65 7.57 -2.54 -7.92
N LEU A 66 6.33 -2.44 -8.39
CA LEU A 66 5.81 -1.25 -9.05
C LEU A 66 5.93 0.01 -8.17
N GLY A 67 6.37 1.10 -8.78
CA GLY A 67 6.56 2.38 -8.10
C GLY A 67 7.65 2.34 -7.01
N GLY A 68 8.62 1.44 -7.12
CA GLY A 68 9.68 1.29 -6.11
C GLY A 68 9.19 0.63 -4.81
N ARG A 69 8.06 -0.08 -4.82
CA ARG A 69 7.47 -0.72 -3.63
C ARG A 69 8.39 -1.72 -2.94
N ALA A 70 9.29 -2.36 -3.68
CA ALA A 70 10.27 -3.28 -3.09
C ALA A 70 11.17 -2.56 -2.07
N ASP A 71 11.53 -1.32 -2.37
CA ASP A 71 12.38 -0.45 -1.54
C ASP A 71 11.57 0.64 -0.82
N ALA A 72 10.25 0.66 -1.01
CA ALA A 72 9.40 1.67 -0.40
C ALA A 72 9.41 1.57 1.12
N ALA A 73 9.58 2.70 1.77
CA ALA A 73 9.52 2.80 3.22
C ALA A 73 8.16 2.29 3.72
N THR A 74 8.20 1.46 4.76
CA THR A 74 7.01 1.01 5.47
C THR A 74 6.37 2.20 6.17
N GLU A 75 5.07 2.35 6.02
CA GLU A 75 4.27 3.35 6.72
C GLU A 75 3.80 2.78 8.05
N ILE A 76 3.98 3.56 9.10
CA ILE A 76 3.51 3.26 10.45
C ILE A 76 2.61 4.41 10.87
N THR A 77 1.35 4.10 11.15
CA THR A 77 0.37 5.08 11.61
C THR A 77 -0.14 4.71 12.99
N PHE A 78 -0.33 5.69 13.85
CA PHE A 78 -0.89 5.52 15.17
C PHE A 78 -1.49 6.84 15.67
N ALA A 79 -2.33 6.77 16.68
CA ALA A 79 -2.87 7.96 17.33
C ALA A 79 -2.13 8.22 18.65
N LEU A 80 -1.79 9.48 18.91
CA LEU A 80 -1.24 9.94 20.18
C LEU A 80 -2.20 10.91 20.85
N PRO A 81 -2.20 10.94 22.20
CA PRO A 81 -2.79 12.04 22.94
C PRO A 81 -2.17 13.39 22.57
N ASP A 82 -2.94 14.47 22.67
CA ASP A 82 -2.49 15.81 22.34
C ASP A 82 -1.22 16.21 23.15
N GLY A 83 -0.29 16.81 22.47
CA GLY A 83 0.95 17.35 23.08
C GLY A 83 2.11 16.37 23.22
N ILE A 84 1.90 15.07 23.06
CA ILE A 84 2.94 14.03 23.26
C ILE A 84 3.78 13.81 21.98
N ALA A 85 3.32 14.24 20.83
CA ALA A 85 4.04 14.05 19.57
C ALA A 85 5.43 14.70 19.54
N SER A 86 5.66 15.76 20.33
CA SER A 86 6.98 16.40 20.48
C SER A 86 7.99 15.58 21.30
N GLU A 87 7.54 14.56 22.00
CA GLU A 87 8.33 13.69 22.86
C GLU A 87 8.68 12.35 22.21
N LEU A 88 8.34 12.17 20.93
CA LEU A 88 8.69 10.97 20.17
C LEU A 88 10.18 10.65 20.25
N PRO A 89 10.56 9.38 20.29
CA PRO A 89 11.96 8.98 20.31
C PRO A 89 12.67 9.41 19.02
N PRO A 90 14.01 9.59 19.05
CA PRO A 90 14.75 10.23 17.95
C PRO A 90 14.52 9.62 16.55
N ARG A 91 14.44 8.29 16.45
CA ARG A 91 14.17 7.63 15.16
C ARG A 91 12.73 7.89 14.68
N ALA A 92 11.76 7.87 15.59
CA ALA A 92 10.38 8.16 15.25
C ALA A 92 10.21 9.63 14.83
N ALA A 93 10.86 10.56 15.52
CA ALA A 93 10.87 11.97 15.15
C ALA A 93 11.53 12.20 13.78
N ALA A 94 12.64 11.49 13.50
CA ALA A 94 13.32 11.56 12.21
C ALA A 94 12.51 10.91 11.04
N ALA A 95 11.66 9.94 11.36
CA ALA A 95 10.82 9.22 10.39
C ALA A 95 9.44 9.88 10.18
N LEU A 96 9.19 11.03 10.82
CA LEU A 96 7.91 11.71 10.78
C LEU A 96 7.60 12.20 9.36
N ASP A 97 6.50 11.71 8.79
CA ASP A 97 6.02 12.07 7.45
C ASP A 97 4.78 12.98 7.50
N GLY A 98 4.15 13.13 8.65
CA GLY A 98 3.03 14.03 8.84
C GLY A 98 2.20 13.77 10.09
N HIS A 99 1.36 14.77 10.38
CA HIS A 99 0.34 14.69 11.40
C HIS A 99 -1.03 14.79 10.72
N GLY A 100 -1.89 13.82 11.01
CA GLY A 100 -3.28 13.83 10.58
C GLY A 100 -4.19 14.52 11.59
N ALA A 101 -5.45 14.66 11.23
CA ALA A 101 -6.48 15.07 12.18
C ALA A 101 -6.59 14.06 13.35
N ASN A 102 -7.06 14.52 14.49
CA ASN A 102 -7.29 13.69 15.71
C ASN A 102 -6.03 13.02 16.29
N GLY A 103 -4.87 13.70 16.27
CA GLY A 103 -3.64 13.18 16.87
C GLY A 103 -3.00 12.02 16.11
N THR A 104 -3.44 11.75 14.86
CA THR A 104 -2.82 10.70 14.04
C THR A 104 -1.40 11.12 13.64
N VAL A 105 -0.44 10.25 13.90
CA VAL A 105 0.97 10.39 13.50
C VAL A 105 1.25 9.38 12.40
N ARG A 106 1.99 9.82 11.37
CA ARG A 106 2.47 8.97 10.28
C ARG A 106 3.99 9.01 10.24
N LEU A 107 4.59 7.82 10.26
CA LEU A 107 6.03 7.64 10.12
C LEU A 107 6.31 6.82 8.85
N ARG A 108 7.45 7.06 8.21
CA ARG A 108 7.97 6.24 7.11
C ARG A 108 9.38 5.75 7.42
N SER A 109 9.62 4.45 7.26
CA SER A 109 10.93 3.86 7.55
C SER A 109 11.28 2.70 6.62
N ALA A 110 12.53 2.67 6.17
CA ALA A 110 13.13 1.52 5.49
C ALA A 110 13.54 0.41 6.50
N ALA A 111 13.63 0.74 7.80
CA ALA A 111 13.95 -0.17 8.89
C ALA A 111 12.80 -0.22 9.91
N PRO A 112 11.63 -0.79 9.53
CA PRO A 112 10.43 -0.71 10.35
C PRO A 112 10.54 -1.46 11.67
N VAL A 113 11.31 -2.55 11.73
CA VAL A 113 11.46 -3.37 12.96
C VAL A 113 12.17 -2.59 14.06
N GLU A 114 13.27 -1.93 13.71
CA GLU A 114 14.04 -1.10 14.65
C GLU A 114 13.22 0.11 15.11
N LEU A 115 12.49 0.73 14.17
CA LEU A 115 11.63 1.86 14.50
C LEU A 115 10.48 1.46 15.44
N LEU A 116 9.83 0.34 15.16
CA LEU A 116 8.75 -0.19 16.01
C LEU A 116 9.25 -0.58 17.39
N ASN A 117 10.44 -1.21 17.49
CA ASN A 117 11.01 -1.57 18.78
C ASN A 117 11.27 -0.32 19.64
N GLU A 118 11.86 0.73 19.06
CA GLU A 118 12.11 1.98 19.78
C GLU A 118 10.80 2.69 20.17
N LEU A 119 9.85 2.76 19.23
CA LEU A 119 8.55 3.41 19.45
C LEU A 119 7.73 2.72 20.52
N THR A 120 7.64 1.38 20.46
CA THR A 120 6.84 0.61 21.42
C THR A 120 7.52 0.56 22.81
N GLY A 121 8.85 0.48 22.87
CA GLY A 121 9.60 0.60 24.11
C GLY A 121 9.35 1.95 24.81
N TRP A 122 9.49 3.04 24.06
CA TRP A 122 9.19 4.39 24.54
C TRP A 122 7.74 4.52 25.05
N ALA A 123 6.78 3.97 24.31
CA ALA A 123 5.38 4.03 24.70
C ALA A 123 5.10 3.28 26.01
N LEU A 124 5.68 2.09 26.17
CA LEU A 124 5.57 1.28 27.38
C LEU A 124 6.20 1.96 28.61
N GLU A 125 7.40 2.52 28.45
CA GLU A 125 8.11 3.22 29.54
C GLU A 125 7.33 4.44 30.05
N ARG A 126 6.60 5.11 29.17
CA ARG A 126 5.81 6.31 29.50
C ARG A 126 4.35 6.05 29.79
N GLY A 127 3.89 4.81 29.64
CA GLY A 127 2.48 4.46 29.78
C GLY A 127 1.59 5.12 28.73
N VAL A 128 2.13 5.40 27.52
CA VAL A 128 1.42 6.00 26.40
C VAL A 128 0.76 4.90 25.56
N ASP A 129 -0.53 5.03 25.28
CA ASP A 129 -1.22 4.15 24.36
C ASP A 129 -1.02 4.63 22.92
N LEU A 130 -0.50 3.74 22.07
CA LEU A 130 -0.40 3.95 20.62
C LEU A 130 -1.71 3.49 19.97
N GLY A 131 -2.75 4.33 20.08
CA GLY A 131 -4.05 4.01 19.53
C GLY A 131 -4.01 3.75 18.03
N ARG A 132 -4.71 2.71 17.56
CA ARG A 132 -4.81 2.34 16.15
C ARG A 132 -3.44 2.15 15.47
N LEU A 133 -2.48 1.52 16.16
CA LEU A 133 -1.19 1.21 15.55
C LEU A 133 -1.38 0.31 14.34
N GLU A 134 -1.00 0.81 13.17
CA GLU A 134 -1.04 0.12 11.90
C GLU A 134 0.33 0.19 11.22
N VAL A 135 0.75 -0.92 10.63
CA VAL A 135 2.01 -1.03 9.90
C VAL A 135 1.70 -1.58 8.52
N ARG A 136 1.91 -0.79 7.48
CA ARG A 136 1.62 -1.21 6.12
C ARG A 136 2.72 -0.81 5.15
N ARG A 137 2.89 -1.59 4.09
CA ARG A 137 3.63 -1.15 2.91
C ARG A 137 2.68 -0.43 1.96
N PRO A 138 3.18 0.51 1.16
CA PRO A 138 2.36 1.15 0.13
C PRO A 138 1.65 0.10 -0.73
N SER A 139 0.38 0.30 -0.99
CA SER A 139 -0.44 -0.55 -1.87
C SER A 139 -0.21 -0.19 -3.34
N LEU A 140 -0.70 -1.02 -4.26
CA LEU A 140 -0.75 -0.68 -5.70
C LEU A 140 -1.62 0.56 -5.94
N GLU A 141 -2.65 0.75 -5.13
CA GLU A 141 -3.52 1.93 -5.18
C GLU A 141 -2.76 3.21 -4.79
N ASP A 142 -1.93 3.15 -3.75
CA ASP A 142 -1.08 4.28 -3.35
C ASP A 142 -0.13 4.67 -4.48
N VAL A 143 0.50 3.70 -5.13
CA VAL A 143 1.38 3.91 -6.30
C VAL A 143 0.61 4.53 -7.48
N TYR A 144 -0.57 3.99 -7.78
CA TYR A 144 -1.41 4.51 -8.86
C TYR A 144 -1.78 5.98 -8.61
N LEU A 145 -2.19 6.32 -7.37
CA LEU A 145 -2.55 7.69 -7.01
C LEU A 145 -1.35 8.64 -7.06
N GLU A 146 -0.16 8.18 -6.72
CA GLU A 146 1.07 8.97 -6.80
C GLU A 146 1.43 9.26 -8.27
N LEU A 147 1.46 8.23 -9.12
CA LEU A 147 1.80 8.36 -10.53
C LEU A 147 0.79 9.20 -11.33
N THR A 148 -0.50 9.14 -10.95
CA THR A 148 -1.53 9.92 -11.63
C THR A 148 -1.55 11.39 -11.22
N ARG A 149 -1.19 11.72 -9.97
CA ARG A 149 -1.04 13.11 -9.51
C ARG A 149 0.13 13.82 -10.19
N GLU A 150 1.25 13.13 -10.38
CA GLU A 150 2.42 13.70 -11.08
C GLU A 150 2.11 13.98 -12.55
N GLY A 151 1.25 13.17 -13.19
CA GLY A 151 0.80 13.38 -14.57
C GLY A 151 -0.13 14.58 -14.77
N GLU A 152 -0.88 14.99 -13.76
CA GLU A 152 -1.80 16.14 -13.83
C GLU A 152 -1.13 17.49 -13.50
N GLY A 153 0.02 17.46 -12.84
CA GLY A 153 0.78 18.68 -12.47
C GLY A 153 1.69 19.26 -13.56
N GLY A 154 1.73 18.66 -14.75
CA GLY A 154 2.63 18.99 -15.85
C GLY A 154 2.00 19.70 -17.06
N GLN A 155 0.87 20.39 -16.90
CA GLN A 155 0.30 21.25 -17.93
C GLN A 155 0.36 22.72 -17.56
#